data_ead02d723124370aec454756dfae074d
#
_entry.id   ead02d723124370aec454756dfae074d
#
_cell.length_a   1.000
_cell.length_b   1.000
_cell.length_c   1.000
_cell.angle_alpha   90.00
_cell.angle_beta   90.00
_cell.angle_gamma   90.00
#
_symmetry.space_group_name_H-M   'P 1'
#
loop_
_entity.id
_entity.type
_entity.pdbx_description
1 polymer ?
#
loop_
_entity_poly.entity_id
_entity_poly.type
_entity_poly.pdbx_seq_one_letter_code
_entity_poly.pdbx_strand_id
1 'polypeptide(L)'
;MKITINDNLIKHYLQNVYFINGHSYAGKSTMVKMLSERYDMIHCGENYHDVFPREKLSRWDQPGLCYFETMNGWEEWLNMTPEQHYNWMQAVSEECAEIEILELIKLSATGKKIIVDTNISPEILRKISDYDHVAIMLCDPPDISHTRFFDREDPEKKFMYEQIQKCKDPEATLANFNSWVLYHPENETDWNNTGFYTVTRSDFETDTREETLQKLINHFGLEK
;
A
#
# COMPACT_ATOMS: atom_id res chain seq x y z
N MET A 1 -22.13 -14.16 -15.82
CA MET A 1 -22.72 -13.69 -14.54
C MET A 1 -21.56 -13.27 -13.65
N LYS A 2 -21.41 -11.99 -13.35
CA LYS A 2 -20.37 -11.52 -12.40
C LYS A 2 -20.87 -11.81 -10.97
N ILE A 3 -20.09 -12.49 -10.18
CA ILE A 3 -20.41 -12.72 -8.76
C ILE A 3 -20.15 -11.41 -8.01
N THR A 4 -21.15 -10.95 -7.26
CA THR A 4 -20.99 -9.78 -6.37
C THR A 4 -21.19 -10.24 -4.94
N ILE A 5 -20.24 -9.93 -4.08
CA ILE A 5 -20.31 -10.23 -2.64
C ILE A 5 -20.64 -8.93 -1.91
N ASN A 6 -21.61 -8.97 -1.01
CA ASN A 6 -22.02 -7.79 -0.24
C ASN A 6 -20.94 -7.41 0.80
N ASP A 7 -20.69 -6.11 0.95
CA ASP A 7 -19.66 -5.56 1.82
C ASP A 7 -19.78 -6.03 3.29
N ASN A 8 -21.00 -6.13 3.80
CA ASN A 8 -21.27 -6.60 5.17
C ASN A 8 -20.86 -8.07 5.41
N LEU A 9 -20.87 -8.90 4.37
CA LEU A 9 -20.36 -10.28 4.48
C LEU A 9 -18.85 -10.27 4.55
N ILE A 10 -18.19 -9.47 3.71
CA ILE A 10 -16.73 -9.30 3.76
C ILE A 10 -16.32 -8.78 5.13
N LYS A 11 -16.97 -7.71 5.61
CA LYS A 11 -16.75 -7.13 6.94
C LYS A 11 -16.87 -8.15 8.07
N HIS A 12 -17.87 -9.03 8.01
CA HIS A 12 -18.03 -10.10 9.00
C HIS A 12 -16.81 -11.04 9.05
N TYR A 13 -16.28 -11.41 7.88
CA TYR A 13 -15.10 -12.29 7.82
C TYR A 13 -13.79 -11.58 8.21
N LEU A 14 -13.73 -10.25 8.10
CA LEU A 14 -12.53 -9.46 8.39
C LEU A 14 -12.51 -8.83 9.81
N GLN A 15 -13.40 -9.24 10.71
CA GLN A 15 -13.55 -8.67 12.06
C GLN A 15 -12.30 -8.83 12.96
N ASN A 16 -11.35 -9.68 12.60
CA ASN A 16 -10.07 -9.88 13.29
C ASN A 16 -8.87 -9.28 12.53
N VAL A 17 -9.12 -8.46 11.50
CA VAL A 17 -8.09 -7.83 10.67
C VAL A 17 -7.94 -6.36 11.04
N TYR A 18 -6.70 -5.91 11.24
CA TYR A 18 -6.32 -4.53 11.50
C TYR A 18 -5.50 -3.99 10.33
N PHE A 19 -5.86 -2.81 9.84
CA PHE A 19 -5.30 -2.23 8.64
C PHE A 19 -4.46 -0.99 8.95
N ILE A 20 -3.26 -0.93 8.40
CA ILE A 20 -2.45 0.29 8.36
C ILE A 20 -2.27 0.69 6.89
N ASN A 21 -2.70 1.90 6.55
CA ASN A 21 -2.58 2.47 5.21
C ASN A 21 -1.96 3.88 5.28
N GLY A 22 -1.74 4.55 4.15
CA GLY A 22 -1.24 5.92 4.07
C GLY A 22 0.04 6.06 3.27
N HIS A 23 0.76 7.15 3.50
CA HIS A 23 1.91 7.53 2.68
C HIS A 23 3.06 6.51 2.73
N SER A 24 3.76 6.37 1.62
CA SER A 24 5.09 5.76 1.62
C SER A 24 6.01 6.52 2.58
N TYR A 25 6.96 5.83 3.20
CA TYR A 25 7.90 6.41 4.18
C TYR A 25 7.32 6.76 5.55
N ALA A 26 6.01 6.67 5.76
CA ALA A 26 5.39 6.95 7.05
C ALA A 26 5.73 5.92 8.16
N GLY A 27 6.30 4.76 7.78
CA GLY A 27 6.72 3.72 8.73
C GLY A 27 5.70 2.60 8.91
N LYS A 28 4.72 2.44 8.02
CA LYS A 28 3.68 1.40 8.06
C LYS A 28 4.25 0.00 8.28
N SER A 29 5.14 -0.46 7.40
CA SER A 29 5.71 -1.82 7.47
C SER A 29 6.47 -2.08 8.78
N THR A 30 7.10 -1.04 9.36
CA THR A 30 7.73 -1.13 10.68
C THR A 30 6.69 -1.35 11.78
N MET A 31 5.59 -0.60 11.76
CA MET A 31 4.52 -0.72 12.75
C MET A 31 3.81 -2.07 12.64
N VAL A 32 3.51 -2.51 11.42
CA VAL A 32 2.92 -3.85 11.16
C VAL A 32 3.80 -4.95 11.72
N LYS A 33 5.11 -4.90 11.49
CA LYS A 33 6.07 -5.85 12.04
C LYS A 33 6.07 -5.82 13.57
N MET A 34 6.19 -4.64 14.19
CA MET A 34 6.25 -4.51 15.65
C MET A 34 4.95 -4.97 16.34
N LEU A 35 3.78 -4.66 15.75
CA LEU A 35 2.49 -5.12 16.26
C LEU A 35 2.36 -6.63 16.15
N SER A 36 2.72 -7.21 14.99
CA SER A 36 2.65 -8.65 14.78
C SER A 36 3.51 -9.43 15.78
N GLU A 37 4.73 -8.98 16.04
CA GLU A 37 5.65 -9.58 17.00
C GLU A 37 5.16 -9.43 18.45
N ARG A 38 4.61 -8.26 18.84
CA ARG A 38 4.17 -7.97 20.20
C ARG A 38 2.90 -8.73 20.59
N TYR A 39 1.98 -8.96 19.65
CA TYR A 39 0.66 -9.53 19.92
C TYR A 39 0.43 -10.90 19.25
N ASP A 40 1.46 -11.56 18.74
CA ASP A 40 1.37 -12.86 18.01
C ASP A 40 0.32 -12.82 16.89
N MET A 41 0.29 -11.70 16.14
CA MET A 41 -0.64 -11.53 15.01
C MET A 41 -0.03 -12.09 13.74
N ILE A 42 -0.88 -12.51 12.80
CA ILE A 42 -0.43 -12.81 11.44
C ILE A 42 0.04 -11.49 10.79
N HIS A 43 1.27 -11.52 10.30
CA HIS A 43 1.90 -10.39 9.61
C HIS A 43 1.60 -10.45 8.11
N CYS A 44 0.96 -9.42 7.56
CA CYS A 44 0.80 -9.21 6.12
C CYS A 44 1.54 -7.93 5.72
N GLY A 45 2.63 -8.08 4.97
CA GLY A 45 3.40 -6.94 4.43
C GLY A 45 2.74 -6.33 3.19
N GLU A 46 3.28 -5.24 2.67
CA GLU A 46 2.73 -4.44 1.56
C GLU A 46 2.36 -5.27 0.31
N ASN A 47 3.13 -6.32 0.01
CA ASN A 47 2.93 -7.14 -1.20
C ASN A 47 2.35 -8.52 -0.85
N TYR A 48 1.50 -8.65 0.16
CA TYR A 48 0.94 -9.95 0.53
C TYR A 48 -0.02 -10.54 -0.52
N HIS A 49 -0.46 -9.76 -1.50
CA HIS A 49 -1.17 -10.26 -2.69
C HIS A 49 -0.29 -11.15 -3.60
N ASP A 50 1.03 -11.10 -3.48
CA ASP A 50 1.98 -11.93 -4.23
C ASP A 50 1.87 -13.44 -3.90
N VAL A 51 1.10 -13.82 -2.89
CA VAL A 51 0.74 -15.22 -2.63
C VAL A 51 -0.15 -15.81 -3.73
N PHE A 52 -0.84 -14.97 -4.52
CA PHE A 52 -1.62 -15.44 -5.66
C PHE A 52 -0.68 -15.79 -6.82
N PRO A 53 -0.82 -16.99 -7.42
CA PRO A 53 0.08 -17.41 -8.50
C PRO A 53 -0.05 -16.51 -9.73
N ARG A 54 1.04 -15.87 -10.14
CA ARG A 54 1.05 -14.93 -11.28
C ARG A 54 0.54 -15.57 -12.57
N GLU A 55 0.83 -16.85 -12.80
CA GLU A 55 0.34 -17.60 -13.98
C GLU A 55 -1.19 -17.82 -14.00
N LYS A 56 -1.88 -17.46 -12.91
CA LYS A 56 -3.35 -17.48 -12.80
C LYS A 56 -3.99 -16.12 -13.03
N LEU A 57 -3.19 -15.06 -13.09
CA LEU A 57 -3.69 -13.73 -13.46
C LEU A 57 -4.16 -13.72 -14.92
N SER A 58 -5.21 -12.96 -15.16
CA SER A 58 -5.81 -12.80 -16.49
C SER A 58 -5.52 -11.38 -17.00
N ARG A 59 -4.90 -11.27 -18.17
CA ARG A 59 -4.69 -9.96 -18.83
C ARG A 59 -5.98 -9.18 -19.11
N TRP A 60 -7.13 -9.88 -19.10
CA TRP A 60 -8.44 -9.28 -19.32
C TRP A 60 -9.07 -8.77 -18.02
N ASP A 61 -8.78 -9.45 -16.89
CA ASP A 61 -9.37 -9.12 -15.60
C ASP A 61 -8.38 -8.34 -14.70
N GLN A 62 -7.05 -8.59 -14.85
CA GLN A 62 -5.99 -7.91 -14.11
C GLN A 62 -4.93 -7.32 -15.07
N PRO A 63 -5.31 -6.39 -15.98
CA PRO A 63 -4.37 -5.82 -16.95
C PRO A 63 -3.25 -5.01 -16.28
N GLY A 64 -3.49 -4.38 -15.15
CA GLY A 64 -2.50 -3.61 -14.39
C GLY A 64 -1.40 -4.50 -13.83
N LEU A 65 -1.76 -5.59 -13.15
CA LEU A 65 -0.82 -6.56 -12.61
C LEU A 65 -0.06 -7.32 -13.70
N CYS A 66 -0.69 -7.56 -14.86
CA CYS A 66 -0.07 -8.22 -16.00
C CYS A 66 0.76 -7.27 -16.89
N TYR A 67 0.80 -5.97 -16.60
CA TYR A 67 1.47 -4.98 -17.46
C TYR A 67 2.94 -5.29 -17.71
N PHE A 68 3.69 -5.63 -16.66
CA PHE A 68 5.13 -5.93 -16.76
C PHE A 68 5.45 -7.17 -17.64
N GLU A 69 4.47 -8.06 -17.85
CA GLU A 69 4.62 -9.20 -18.74
C GLU A 69 4.41 -8.82 -20.21
N THR A 70 3.80 -7.67 -20.47
CA THR A 70 3.37 -7.25 -21.82
C THR A 70 4.11 -6.03 -22.35
N MET A 71 4.79 -5.26 -21.47
CA MET A 71 5.56 -4.08 -21.87
C MET A 71 6.76 -4.43 -22.75
N ASN A 72 7.17 -3.50 -23.61
CA ASN A 72 8.36 -3.64 -24.46
C ASN A 72 9.67 -3.24 -23.76
N GLY A 73 9.76 -3.49 -22.46
CA GLY A 73 10.92 -3.19 -21.62
C GLY A 73 10.68 -2.00 -20.69
N TRP A 74 11.60 -1.82 -19.76
CA TRP A 74 11.48 -0.83 -18.68
C TRP A 74 11.38 0.62 -19.15
N GLU A 75 11.98 0.94 -20.31
CA GLU A 75 11.91 2.28 -20.90
C GLU A 75 10.48 2.68 -21.27
N GLU A 76 9.62 1.72 -21.71
CA GLU A 76 8.22 2.00 -21.98
C GLU A 76 7.49 2.44 -20.71
N TRP A 77 7.65 1.71 -19.61
CA TRP A 77 7.01 2.03 -18.34
C TRP A 77 7.56 3.33 -17.75
N LEU A 78 8.89 3.51 -17.72
CA LEU A 78 9.58 4.69 -17.18
C LEU A 78 9.27 5.98 -17.95
N ASN A 79 8.80 5.88 -19.20
CA ASN A 79 8.37 7.01 -20.02
C ASN A 79 6.86 7.27 -19.99
N MET A 80 6.10 6.56 -19.14
CA MET A 80 4.71 6.93 -18.91
C MET A 80 4.60 8.39 -18.48
N THR A 81 3.58 9.10 -18.99
CA THR A 81 3.26 10.42 -18.44
C THR A 81 2.79 10.28 -16.98
N PRO A 82 2.84 11.33 -16.16
CA PRO A 82 2.32 11.30 -14.78
C PRO A 82 0.88 10.78 -14.69
N GLU A 83 0.01 11.21 -15.61
CA GLU A 83 -1.38 10.73 -15.68
C GLU A 83 -1.48 9.25 -16.02
N GLN A 84 -0.69 8.77 -17.00
CA GLN A 84 -0.67 7.35 -17.37
C GLN A 84 -0.20 6.48 -16.21
N HIS A 85 0.87 6.90 -15.52
CA HIS A 85 1.39 6.18 -14.36
C HIS A 85 0.38 6.16 -13.21
N TYR A 86 -0.27 7.30 -12.93
CA TYR A 86 -1.33 7.38 -11.92
C TYR A 86 -2.48 6.40 -12.23
N ASN A 87 -2.99 6.42 -13.45
CA ASN A 87 -4.09 5.54 -13.87
C ASN A 87 -3.71 4.07 -13.80
N TRP A 88 -2.46 3.73 -14.16
CA TRP A 88 -1.94 2.38 -14.00
C TRP A 88 -1.86 1.97 -12.52
N MET A 89 -1.35 2.84 -11.65
CA MET A 89 -1.28 2.58 -10.20
C MET A 89 -2.67 2.37 -9.58
N GLN A 90 -3.68 3.14 -10.01
CA GLN A 90 -5.06 2.96 -9.56
C GLN A 90 -5.60 1.58 -9.97
N ALA A 91 -5.40 1.19 -11.24
CA ALA A 91 -5.83 -0.12 -11.72
C ALA A 91 -5.14 -1.26 -10.94
N VAL A 92 -3.82 -1.17 -10.73
CA VAL A 92 -3.07 -2.16 -9.92
C VAL A 92 -3.61 -2.21 -8.50
N SER A 93 -3.89 -1.07 -7.87
CA SER A 93 -4.42 -1.01 -6.50
C SER A 93 -5.79 -1.68 -6.38
N GLU A 94 -6.68 -1.47 -7.35
CA GLU A 94 -8.00 -2.13 -7.39
C GLU A 94 -7.88 -3.65 -7.60
N GLU A 95 -7.01 -4.09 -8.52
CA GLU A 95 -6.75 -5.50 -8.80
C GLU A 95 -6.11 -6.21 -7.61
N CYS A 96 -5.13 -5.57 -6.95
CA CYS A 96 -4.53 -6.07 -5.72
C CYS A 96 -5.56 -6.20 -4.59
N ALA A 97 -6.44 -5.20 -4.42
CA ALA A 97 -7.44 -5.21 -3.36
C ALA A 97 -8.36 -6.44 -3.42
N GLU A 98 -8.75 -6.88 -4.63
CA GLU A 98 -9.55 -8.10 -4.79
C GLU A 98 -8.81 -9.34 -4.27
N ILE A 99 -7.52 -9.48 -4.60
CA ILE A 99 -6.68 -10.61 -4.15
C ILE A 99 -6.44 -10.52 -2.65
N GLU A 100 -6.10 -9.33 -2.15
CA GLU A 100 -5.83 -9.06 -0.75
C GLU A 100 -7.03 -9.39 0.14
N ILE A 101 -8.22 -8.97 -0.23
CA ILE A 101 -9.46 -9.27 0.51
C ILE A 101 -9.70 -10.78 0.58
N LEU A 102 -9.53 -11.51 -0.52
CA LEU A 102 -9.70 -12.97 -0.53
C LEU A 102 -8.68 -13.68 0.34
N GLU A 103 -7.41 -13.26 0.31
CA GLU A 103 -6.37 -13.82 1.17
C GLU A 103 -6.64 -13.51 2.65
N LEU A 104 -7.07 -12.29 2.98
CA LEU A 104 -7.44 -11.92 4.35
C LEU A 104 -8.63 -12.74 4.87
N ILE A 105 -9.65 -13.00 4.05
CA ILE A 105 -10.77 -13.89 4.42
C ILE A 105 -10.25 -15.29 4.72
N LYS A 106 -9.37 -15.84 3.91
CA LYS A 106 -8.75 -17.15 4.11
C LYS A 106 -7.93 -17.19 5.41
N LEU A 107 -7.10 -16.16 5.66
CA LEU A 107 -6.30 -16.06 6.88
C LEU A 107 -7.18 -15.86 8.12
N SER A 108 -8.27 -15.10 8.03
CA SER A 108 -9.22 -14.88 9.11
C SER A 108 -9.86 -16.16 9.64
N ALA A 109 -10.00 -17.17 8.80
CA ALA A 109 -10.51 -18.50 9.20
C ALA A 109 -9.64 -19.19 10.26
N THR A 110 -8.41 -18.75 10.49
CA THR A 110 -7.53 -19.26 11.55
C THR A 110 -7.94 -18.78 12.95
N GLY A 111 -8.78 -17.75 13.04
CA GLY A 111 -9.20 -17.10 14.30
C GLY A 111 -8.11 -16.22 14.94
N LYS A 112 -6.90 -16.15 14.37
CA LYS A 112 -5.85 -15.24 14.85
C LYS A 112 -6.13 -13.81 14.41
N LYS A 113 -5.67 -12.83 15.19
CA LYS A 113 -5.61 -11.43 14.75
C LYS A 113 -4.62 -11.30 13.60
N ILE A 114 -4.93 -10.42 12.66
CA ILE A 114 -4.11 -10.14 11.48
C ILE A 114 -3.82 -8.66 11.46
N ILE A 115 -2.57 -8.28 11.21
CA ILE A 115 -2.17 -6.88 10.98
C ILE A 115 -1.58 -6.75 9.58
N VAL A 116 -2.02 -5.77 8.82
CA VAL A 116 -1.67 -5.64 7.41
C VAL A 116 -1.22 -4.22 7.04
N ASP A 117 -0.11 -4.14 6.27
CA ASP A 117 0.27 -2.96 5.50
C ASP A 117 -0.47 -3.05 4.15
N THR A 118 -1.50 -2.23 3.96
CA THR A 118 -2.41 -2.39 2.83
C THR A 118 -2.42 -1.18 1.90
N ASN A 119 -2.69 -1.44 0.62
CA ASN A 119 -3.00 -0.45 -0.40
C ASN A 119 -4.51 -0.40 -0.73
N ILE A 120 -5.35 -1.17 -0.04
CA ILE A 120 -6.82 -1.12 -0.20
C ILE A 120 -7.30 0.30 0.10
N SER A 121 -8.04 0.91 -0.82
CA SER A 121 -8.45 2.31 -0.69
C SER A 121 -9.27 2.58 0.57
N PRO A 122 -9.19 3.78 1.17
CA PRO A 122 -10.00 4.15 2.32
C PRO A 122 -11.51 4.01 2.09
N GLU A 123 -11.96 4.16 0.83
CA GLU A 123 -13.36 3.96 0.47
C GLU A 123 -13.81 2.51 0.62
N ILE A 124 -12.97 1.58 0.21
CA ILE A 124 -13.23 0.14 0.37
C ILE A 124 -13.15 -0.20 1.87
N LEU A 125 -12.10 0.25 2.57
CA LEU A 125 -11.92 -0.03 4.01
C LEU A 125 -13.12 0.43 4.83
N ARG A 126 -13.77 1.57 4.51
CA ARG A 126 -14.99 2.02 5.19
C ARG A 126 -16.17 1.05 5.08
N LYS A 127 -16.19 0.24 4.02
CA LYS A 127 -17.27 -0.74 3.78
C LYS A 127 -17.00 -2.09 4.45
N ILE A 128 -15.74 -2.49 4.53
CA ILE A 128 -15.33 -3.84 4.92
C ILE A 128 -14.64 -3.93 6.29
N SER A 129 -14.48 -2.81 7.01
CA SER A 129 -13.83 -2.78 8.32
C SER A 129 -14.56 -1.88 9.31
N ASP A 130 -14.22 -1.98 10.60
CA ASP A 130 -14.63 -1.05 11.64
C ASP A 130 -13.60 0.08 11.77
N TYR A 131 -14.05 1.24 12.28
CA TYR A 131 -13.21 2.43 12.40
C TYR A 131 -11.95 2.19 13.25
N ASP A 132 -12.10 1.49 14.37
CA ASP A 132 -11.04 1.16 15.31
C ASP A 132 -10.08 0.05 14.81
N HIS A 133 -10.36 -0.52 13.65
CA HIS A 133 -9.49 -1.48 12.98
C HIS A 133 -8.67 -0.86 11.84
N VAL A 134 -8.79 0.44 11.58
CA VAL A 134 -8.07 1.12 10.49
C VAL A 134 -7.29 2.31 11.03
N ALA A 135 -6.01 2.38 10.70
CA ALA A 135 -5.16 3.55 10.96
C ALA A 135 -4.50 4.04 9.68
N ILE A 136 -4.42 5.36 9.53
CA ILE A 136 -3.73 6.03 8.42
C ILE A 136 -2.43 6.61 8.94
N MET A 137 -1.32 6.32 8.27
CA MET A 137 -0.02 6.88 8.61
C MET A 137 0.44 7.85 7.52
N LEU A 138 0.68 9.09 7.90
CA LEU A 138 1.06 10.17 6.99
C LEU A 138 2.48 10.67 7.27
N CYS A 139 3.07 11.32 6.28
CA CYS A 139 4.29 12.11 6.40
C CYS A 139 3.95 13.61 6.38
N ASP A 140 4.70 14.38 7.14
CA ASP A 140 4.72 15.84 7.07
C ASP A 140 6.21 16.32 7.06
N PRO A 141 6.71 16.84 5.94
CA PRO A 141 6.01 17.12 4.67
C PRO A 141 5.66 15.84 3.87
N PRO A 142 4.58 15.85 3.08
CA PRO A 142 4.09 14.67 2.37
C PRO A 142 5.05 14.19 1.26
N ASP A 143 5.86 15.09 0.71
CA ASP A 143 6.84 14.84 -0.35
C ASP A 143 8.16 14.23 0.13
N ILE A 144 8.31 13.99 1.45
CA ILE A 144 9.54 13.38 2.01
C ILE A 144 9.83 12.00 1.41
N SER A 145 8.79 11.24 1.07
CA SER A 145 8.92 9.94 0.45
C SER A 145 9.59 10.01 -0.92
N HIS A 146 9.36 11.11 -1.63
CA HIS A 146 9.91 11.41 -2.94
C HIS A 146 11.38 11.83 -2.85
N THR A 147 11.68 12.82 -2.00
CA THR A 147 13.05 13.33 -1.86
C THR A 147 14.03 12.28 -1.36
N ARG A 148 13.55 11.28 -0.60
CA ARG A 148 14.35 10.18 -0.05
C ARG A 148 14.08 8.83 -0.69
N PHE A 149 13.47 8.80 -1.88
CA PHE A 149 13.05 7.54 -2.52
C PHE A 149 14.25 6.59 -2.79
N PHE A 150 15.34 7.13 -3.33
CA PHE A 150 16.54 6.36 -3.66
C PHE A 150 17.58 6.28 -2.53
N ASP A 151 17.36 6.98 -1.41
CA ASP A 151 18.28 6.94 -0.25
C ASP A 151 18.18 5.63 0.55
N ARG A 152 17.23 4.77 0.21
CA ARG A 152 16.99 3.51 0.92
C ARG A 152 17.91 2.40 0.41
N GLU A 153 18.43 1.59 1.34
CA GLU A 153 19.03 0.29 1.03
C GLU A 153 17.96 -0.77 0.69
N ASP A 154 17.16 -0.48 -0.32
CA ASP A 154 16.04 -1.31 -0.78
C ASP A 154 16.42 -1.88 -2.16
N PRO A 155 16.46 -3.23 -2.33
CA PRO A 155 16.84 -3.84 -3.59
C PRO A 155 15.95 -3.42 -4.76
N GLU A 156 14.65 -3.20 -4.54
CA GLU A 156 13.72 -2.77 -5.59
C GLU A 156 14.03 -1.34 -6.05
N LYS A 157 14.38 -0.44 -5.11
CA LYS A 157 14.76 0.94 -5.43
C LYS A 157 16.08 1.00 -6.19
N LYS A 158 17.07 0.18 -5.77
CA LYS A 158 18.34 0.03 -6.50
C LYS A 158 18.12 -0.49 -7.91
N PHE A 159 17.30 -1.53 -8.05
CA PHE A 159 16.93 -2.07 -9.36
C PHE A 159 16.26 -1.00 -10.24
N MET A 160 15.31 -0.24 -9.70
CA MET A 160 14.64 0.83 -10.45
C MET A 160 15.62 1.90 -10.93
N TYR A 161 16.51 2.35 -10.06
CA TYR A 161 17.55 3.31 -10.44
C TYR A 161 18.46 2.76 -11.56
N GLU A 162 18.83 1.48 -11.49
CA GLU A 162 19.62 0.82 -12.55
C GLU A 162 18.88 0.77 -13.89
N GLN A 163 17.55 0.59 -13.89
CA GLN A 163 16.75 0.62 -15.13
C GLN A 163 16.71 2.04 -15.72
N ILE A 164 16.56 3.07 -14.88
CA ILE A 164 16.64 4.48 -15.33
C ILE A 164 17.98 4.75 -16.00
N GLN A 165 19.11 4.29 -15.40
CA GLN A 165 20.45 4.48 -15.96
C GLN A 165 20.68 3.77 -17.30
N LYS A 166 19.86 2.77 -17.65
CA LYS A 166 19.92 2.04 -18.93
C LYS A 166 19.07 2.67 -20.02
N CYS A 167 18.20 3.64 -19.70
CA CYS A 167 17.37 4.32 -20.68
C CYS A 167 18.21 5.19 -21.62
N LYS A 168 17.64 5.51 -22.78
CA LYS A 168 18.32 6.32 -23.80
C LYS A 168 18.71 7.70 -23.31
N ASP A 169 17.90 8.31 -22.46
CA ASP A 169 18.14 9.59 -21.79
C ASP A 169 17.85 9.43 -20.27
N PRO A 170 18.84 9.01 -19.48
CA PRO A 170 18.66 8.76 -18.05
C PRO A 170 18.24 10.00 -17.26
N GLU A 171 18.72 11.19 -17.65
CA GLU A 171 18.38 12.44 -16.95
C GLU A 171 16.92 12.82 -17.17
N ALA A 172 16.46 12.79 -18.42
CA ALA A 172 15.06 13.03 -18.73
C ALA A 172 14.14 11.98 -18.12
N THR A 173 14.56 10.69 -18.13
CA THR A 173 13.79 9.60 -17.52
C THR A 173 13.68 9.78 -16.00
N LEU A 174 14.75 10.17 -15.33
CA LEU A 174 14.74 10.47 -13.89
C LEU A 174 13.84 11.67 -13.58
N ALA A 175 13.91 12.73 -14.39
CA ALA A 175 13.04 13.89 -14.25
C ALA A 175 11.55 13.52 -14.43
N ASN A 176 11.23 12.67 -15.41
CA ASN A 176 9.88 12.15 -15.61
C ASN A 176 9.42 11.30 -14.42
N PHE A 177 10.23 10.37 -13.95
CA PHE A 177 9.95 9.54 -12.77
C PHE A 177 9.65 10.41 -11.54
N ASN A 178 10.44 11.45 -11.32
CA ASN A 178 10.23 12.42 -10.24
C ASN A 178 8.90 13.19 -10.41
N SER A 179 8.45 13.44 -11.64
CA SER A 179 7.19 14.16 -11.89
C SER A 179 5.94 13.35 -11.55
N TRP A 180 6.03 12.01 -11.48
CA TRP A 180 4.90 11.16 -11.10
C TRP A 180 4.42 11.44 -9.66
N VAL A 181 5.35 11.67 -8.75
CA VAL A 181 5.03 11.96 -7.34
C VAL A 181 4.43 13.35 -7.14
N LEU A 182 4.69 14.25 -8.07
CA LEU A 182 4.15 15.62 -8.06
C LEU A 182 2.79 15.72 -8.78
N TYR A 183 2.30 14.62 -9.33
CA TYR A 183 1.03 14.59 -10.03
C TYR A 183 -0.11 14.31 -9.06
N HIS A 184 -0.95 15.30 -8.81
CA HIS A 184 -2.10 15.25 -7.91
C HIS A 184 -3.39 15.56 -8.70
N PRO A 185 -4.08 14.54 -9.23
CA PRO A 185 -5.35 14.76 -9.92
C PRO A 185 -6.47 15.13 -8.92
N GLU A 186 -7.53 15.79 -9.41
CA GLU A 186 -8.66 16.23 -8.58
C GLU A 186 -9.38 15.09 -7.84
N ASN A 187 -9.30 13.87 -8.35
CA ASN A 187 -9.91 12.68 -7.76
C ASN A 187 -8.94 11.86 -6.89
N GLU A 188 -7.78 12.41 -6.55
CA GLU A 188 -6.86 11.75 -5.64
C GLU A 188 -7.46 11.58 -4.24
N THR A 189 -7.07 10.51 -3.55
CA THR A 189 -7.46 10.29 -2.16
C THR A 189 -7.01 11.45 -1.26
N ASP A 190 -7.94 12.14 -0.65
CA ASP A 190 -7.62 13.12 0.40
C ASP A 190 -7.26 12.38 1.69
N TRP A 191 -5.97 12.08 1.84
CA TRP A 191 -5.45 11.33 2.97
C TRP A 191 -5.68 12.01 4.32
N ASN A 192 -5.83 13.34 4.35
CA ASN A 192 -6.10 14.09 5.59
C ASN A 192 -7.57 13.98 6.02
N ASN A 193 -8.46 13.65 5.10
CA ASN A 193 -9.91 13.58 5.33
C ASN A 193 -10.51 12.19 5.09
N THR A 194 -9.73 11.13 5.27
CA THR A 194 -10.24 9.74 5.14
C THR A 194 -11.32 9.39 6.16
N GLY A 195 -11.40 10.12 7.27
CA GLY A 195 -12.31 9.84 8.39
C GLY A 195 -11.81 8.76 9.34
N PHE A 196 -10.64 8.18 9.10
CA PHE A 196 -9.98 7.21 9.98
C PHE A 196 -9.02 7.88 10.96
N TYR A 197 -8.62 7.13 11.98
CA TYR A 197 -7.56 7.55 12.90
C TYR A 197 -6.25 7.77 12.16
N THR A 198 -5.63 8.94 12.38
CA THR A 198 -4.43 9.33 11.63
C THR A 198 -3.26 9.57 12.56
N VAL A 199 -2.11 9.02 12.20
CA VAL A 199 -0.82 9.28 12.85
C VAL A 199 0.11 9.94 11.83
N THR A 200 0.58 11.16 12.10
CA THR A 200 1.49 11.88 11.22
C THR A 200 2.91 11.81 11.77
N ARG A 201 3.84 11.42 10.89
CA ARG A 201 5.27 11.46 11.16
C ARG A 201 5.86 12.76 10.60
N SER A 202 6.29 13.66 11.49
CA SER A 202 6.96 14.92 11.15
C SER A 202 8.43 14.96 11.54
N ASP A 203 8.86 14.05 12.41
CA ASP A 203 10.26 13.89 12.80
C ASP A 203 10.85 12.63 12.11
N PHE A 204 11.88 12.84 11.31
CA PHE A 204 12.60 11.79 10.59
C PHE A 204 14.03 11.57 11.11
N GLU A 205 14.44 12.33 12.12
CA GLU A 205 15.79 12.29 12.69
C GLU A 205 15.83 11.50 14.01
N THR A 206 14.74 11.57 14.80
CA THR A 206 14.64 10.83 16.07
C THR A 206 13.87 9.53 15.91
N ASP A 207 14.16 8.57 16.78
CA ASP A 207 13.42 7.30 16.81
C ASP A 207 12.07 7.47 17.54
N THR A 208 11.02 7.67 16.79
CA THR A 208 9.64 7.79 17.25
C THR A 208 8.84 6.50 17.21
N ARG A 209 9.48 5.35 16.92
CA ARG A 209 8.78 4.07 16.67
C ARG A 209 7.94 3.62 17.85
N GLU A 210 8.47 3.67 19.08
CA GLU A 210 7.73 3.19 20.24
C GLU A 210 6.55 4.10 20.60
N GLU A 211 6.69 5.42 20.44
CA GLU A 211 5.59 6.37 20.60
C GLU A 211 4.47 6.13 19.59
N THR A 212 4.84 5.95 18.33
CA THR A 212 3.89 5.64 17.24
C THR A 212 3.18 4.32 17.49
N LEU A 213 3.94 3.30 17.91
CA LEU A 213 3.39 1.99 18.24
C LEU A 213 2.37 2.08 19.35
N GLN A 214 2.64 2.84 20.43
CA GLN A 214 1.70 3.01 21.54
C GLN A 214 0.41 3.70 21.10
N LYS A 215 0.49 4.70 20.21
CA LYS A 215 -0.69 5.36 19.62
C LYS A 215 -1.57 4.35 18.87
N LEU A 216 -0.96 3.47 18.08
CA LEU A 216 -1.68 2.43 17.32
C LEU A 216 -2.27 1.36 18.26
N ILE A 217 -1.54 0.93 19.30
CA ILE A 217 -2.04 -0.02 20.31
C ILE A 217 -3.30 0.52 20.97
N ASN A 218 -3.29 1.78 21.39
CA ASN A 218 -4.43 2.42 22.05
C ASN A 218 -5.63 2.51 21.09
N HIS A 219 -5.37 2.91 19.84
CA HIS A 219 -6.43 3.03 18.83
C HIS A 219 -7.08 1.67 18.49
N PHE A 220 -6.27 0.65 18.31
CA PHE A 220 -6.74 -0.71 17.97
C PHE A 220 -7.30 -1.48 19.19
N GLY A 221 -7.28 -0.91 20.39
CA GLY A 221 -7.76 -1.58 21.61
C GLY A 221 -6.97 -2.85 21.92
N LEU A 222 -5.66 -2.87 21.63
CA LEU A 222 -4.80 -4.04 21.84
C LEU A 222 -4.17 -4.08 23.24
N GLU A 223 -4.58 -3.21 24.15
CA GLU A 223 -4.14 -3.25 25.54
C GLU A 223 -4.55 -4.58 26.19
N LYS A 224 -3.66 -5.10 27.04
CA LYS A 224 -3.85 -6.38 27.73
C LYS A 224 -4.84 -6.28 28.86
#